data_972b7d5b34b056ff33da346f5fb6a578
#
_entry.id   972b7d5b34b056ff33da346f5fb6a578
#
_cell.length_a   1.000
_cell.length_b   1.000
_cell.length_c   1.000
_cell.angle_alpha   90.00
_cell.angle_beta   90.00
_cell.angle_gamma   90.00
#
_symmetry.space_group_name_H-M   'P 1'
#
loop_
_entity.id
_entity.type
_entity.pdbx_description
1 polymer ?
#
loop_
_entity_poly.entity_id
_entity_poly.type
_entity_poly.pdbx_seq_one_letter_code
_entity_poly.pdbx_strand_id
1 'polypeptide(L)'
;MGRNNANLIKWISYAVAFLLIFFFESCVFNRFPAFGAVPMLAPLVVTAVALFEGSLNGAFFGLAVGFFCSAVYYRSGLMMIPVFTIIGVGAGATRKQKIGRSLLGCAICGLGALALLELCHMASGLLFHGTPLSTLAQVALPELAYSLLFLIPIYLLIRTVYRRVRTDTEL
;
A
#
# COMPACT_ATOMS: atom_id res chain seq x y z
N MET A 1 -0.02 -30.43 -9.94
CA MET A 1 0.91 -29.34 -9.59
C MET A 1 0.83 -29.16 -8.08
N GLY A 2 1.93 -29.22 -7.32
CA GLY A 2 1.86 -29.24 -5.86
C GLY A 2 1.34 -27.92 -5.28
N ARG A 3 0.55 -27.99 -4.22
CA ARG A 3 -0.03 -26.85 -3.46
C ARG A 3 1.00 -25.77 -3.08
N ASN A 4 2.27 -26.16 -2.95
CA ASN A 4 3.38 -25.23 -2.70
C ASN A 4 3.70 -24.34 -3.93
N ASN A 5 3.62 -24.88 -5.14
CA ASN A 5 3.91 -24.11 -6.36
C ASN A 5 2.84 -23.05 -6.65
N ALA A 6 1.57 -23.36 -6.38
CA ALA A 6 0.48 -22.39 -6.53
C ALA A 6 0.61 -21.22 -5.56
N ASN A 7 1.01 -21.50 -4.30
CA ASN A 7 1.27 -20.43 -3.33
C ASN A 7 2.49 -19.57 -3.73
N LEU A 8 3.54 -20.17 -4.24
CA LEU A 8 4.73 -19.45 -4.72
C LEU A 8 4.39 -18.52 -5.88
N ILE A 9 3.64 -19.02 -6.88
CA ILE A 9 3.19 -18.23 -8.04
C ILE A 9 2.35 -17.03 -7.57
N LYS A 10 1.48 -17.24 -6.59
CA LYS A 10 0.66 -16.17 -6.01
C LYS A 10 1.49 -15.04 -5.43
N TRP A 11 2.46 -15.37 -4.57
CA TRP A 11 3.32 -14.36 -3.94
C TRP A 11 4.22 -13.66 -4.94
N ILE A 12 4.75 -14.38 -5.93
CA ILE A 12 5.51 -13.79 -7.03
C ILE A 12 4.63 -12.81 -7.82
N SER A 13 3.38 -13.17 -8.11
CA SER A 13 2.46 -12.29 -8.85
C SER A 13 2.16 -11.00 -8.09
N TYR A 14 1.98 -11.05 -6.75
CA TYR A 14 1.82 -9.85 -5.94
C TYR A 14 3.09 -9.01 -5.88
N ALA A 15 4.26 -9.63 -5.76
CA ALA A 15 5.53 -8.93 -5.78
C ALA A 15 5.78 -8.23 -7.12
N VAL A 16 5.50 -8.91 -8.24
CA VAL A 16 5.61 -8.33 -9.59
C VAL A 16 4.63 -7.17 -9.77
N ALA A 17 3.38 -7.33 -9.34
CA ALA A 17 2.39 -6.26 -9.40
C ALA A 17 2.82 -5.04 -8.58
N PHE A 18 3.35 -5.25 -7.37
CA PHE A 18 3.90 -4.17 -6.54
C PHE A 18 5.08 -3.48 -7.22
N LEU A 19 6.06 -4.24 -7.74
CA LEU A 19 7.22 -3.68 -8.42
C LEU A 19 6.84 -2.87 -9.66
N LEU A 20 5.86 -3.33 -10.45
CA LEU A 20 5.35 -2.59 -11.60
C LEU A 20 4.71 -1.26 -11.17
N ILE A 21 3.87 -1.27 -10.14
CA ILE A 21 3.23 -0.06 -9.61
C ILE A 21 4.31 0.90 -9.06
N PHE A 22 5.27 0.38 -8.31
CA PHE A 22 6.36 1.16 -7.74
C PHE A 22 7.27 1.76 -8.82
N PHE A 23 7.57 0.99 -9.87
CA PHE A 23 8.32 1.49 -11.03
C PHE A 23 7.56 2.62 -11.74
N PHE A 24 6.25 2.44 -11.91
CA PHE A 24 5.38 3.46 -12.51
C PHE A 24 5.33 4.73 -11.65
N GLU A 25 5.22 4.56 -10.32
CA GLU A 25 5.30 5.66 -9.34
C GLU A 25 6.61 6.43 -9.47
N SER A 26 7.74 5.73 -9.47
CA SER A 26 9.06 6.34 -9.51
C SER A 26 9.40 6.99 -10.86
N CYS A 27 9.00 6.39 -11.98
CA CYS A 27 9.35 6.89 -13.31
C CYS A 27 8.39 7.97 -13.83
N VAL A 28 7.09 7.82 -13.58
CA VAL A 28 6.07 8.70 -14.16
C VAL A 28 5.74 9.86 -13.22
N PHE A 29 5.36 9.55 -11.99
CA PHE A 29 4.86 10.60 -11.08
C PHE A 29 5.96 11.48 -10.51
N ASN A 30 7.17 10.95 -10.35
CA ASN A 30 8.30 11.77 -9.95
C ASN A 30 8.71 12.78 -11.02
N ARG A 31 8.37 12.52 -12.29
CA ARG A 31 8.66 13.42 -13.42
C ARG A 31 7.54 14.45 -13.66
N PHE A 32 6.32 14.14 -13.24
CA PHE A 32 5.14 15.00 -13.38
C PHE A 32 4.43 15.15 -12.02
N PRO A 33 5.04 15.88 -11.05
CA PRO A 33 4.38 16.10 -9.78
C PRO A 33 3.11 16.93 -9.99
N ALA A 34 1.94 16.36 -9.68
CA ALA A 34 0.70 17.08 -9.74
C ALA A 34 0.57 17.94 -8.46
N PHE A 35 0.44 19.24 -8.63
CA PHE A 35 0.37 20.21 -7.53
C PHE A 35 1.58 20.18 -6.56
N GLY A 36 2.75 19.71 -7.03
CA GLY A 36 3.95 19.58 -6.20
C GLY A 36 3.97 18.37 -5.28
N ALA A 37 2.99 17.48 -5.37
CA ALA A 37 2.91 16.24 -4.62
C ALA A 37 3.07 15.01 -5.53
N VAL A 38 3.70 13.97 -5.00
CA VAL A 38 3.84 12.66 -5.67
C VAL A 38 2.93 11.67 -4.95
N PRO A 39 2.05 10.94 -5.66
CA PRO A 39 1.16 9.99 -5.02
C PRO A 39 1.95 8.83 -4.43
N MET A 40 1.60 8.42 -3.23
CA MET A 40 2.21 7.26 -2.58
C MET A 40 1.29 6.04 -2.73
N LEU A 41 1.63 5.16 -3.67
CA LEU A 41 0.78 4.03 -4.04
C LEU A 41 1.05 2.77 -3.22
N ALA A 42 2.23 2.66 -2.62
CA ALA A 42 2.65 1.51 -1.84
C ALA A 42 1.65 1.13 -0.70
N PRO A 43 1.13 2.05 0.14
CA PRO A 43 0.17 1.69 1.18
C PRO A 43 -1.16 1.19 0.62
N LEU A 44 -1.58 1.65 -0.56
CA LEU A 44 -2.79 1.18 -1.23
C LEU A 44 -2.64 -0.26 -1.73
N VAL A 45 -1.46 -0.62 -2.26
CA VAL A 45 -1.16 -2.00 -2.67
C VAL A 45 -1.18 -2.94 -1.48
N VAL A 46 -0.52 -2.56 -0.37
CA VAL A 46 -0.51 -3.37 0.88
C VAL A 46 -1.92 -3.55 1.40
N THR A 47 -2.73 -2.49 1.43
CA THR A 47 -4.13 -2.54 1.86
C THR A 47 -4.95 -3.48 0.98
N ALA A 48 -4.83 -3.37 -0.35
CA ALA A 48 -5.56 -4.21 -1.28
C ALA A 48 -5.18 -5.70 -1.11
N VAL A 49 -3.89 -6.03 -1.05
CA VAL A 49 -3.43 -7.41 -0.82
C VAL A 49 -3.94 -7.94 0.53
N ALA A 50 -3.85 -7.16 1.60
CA ALA A 50 -4.29 -7.55 2.93
C ALA A 50 -5.80 -7.84 3.00
N LEU A 51 -6.63 -7.07 2.30
CA LEU A 51 -8.08 -7.30 2.21
C LEU A 51 -8.43 -8.64 1.56
N PHE A 52 -7.66 -9.07 0.56
CA PHE A 52 -7.91 -10.34 -0.12
C PHE A 52 -7.30 -11.54 0.63
N GLU A 53 -6.10 -11.39 1.18
CA GLU A 53 -5.33 -12.49 1.79
C GLU A 53 -5.53 -12.62 3.30
N GLY A 54 -5.92 -11.54 3.98
CA GLY A 54 -6.15 -11.50 5.42
C GLY A 54 -4.99 -10.94 6.23
N SER A 55 -5.19 -10.82 7.54
CA SER A 55 -4.33 -10.07 8.45
C SER A 55 -2.89 -10.59 8.51
N LEU A 56 -2.70 -11.91 8.65
CA LEU A 56 -1.36 -12.49 8.77
C LEU A 56 -0.56 -12.31 7.48
N ASN A 57 -1.17 -12.65 6.35
CA ASN A 57 -0.54 -12.52 5.03
C ASN A 57 -0.32 -11.05 4.66
N GLY A 58 -1.26 -10.17 5.02
CA GLY A 58 -1.15 -8.73 4.87
C GLY A 58 0.01 -8.16 5.70
N ALA A 59 0.21 -8.66 6.92
CA ALA A 59 1.33 -8.28 7.77
C ALA A 59 2.69 -8.61 7.13
N PHE A 60 2.85 -9.85 6.65
CA PHE A 60 4.08 -10.28 5.98
C PHE A 60 4.34 -9.49 4.69
N PHE A 61 3.31 -9.25 3.90
CA PHE A 61 3.44 -8.43 2.69
C PHE A 61 3.77 -6.99 3.03
N GLY A 62 3.10 -6.40 4.03
CA GLY A 62 3.39 -5.06 4.53
C GLY A 62 4.81 -4.92 5.06
N LEU A 63 5.30 -5.92 5.80
CA LEU A 63 6.68 -5.96 6.27
C LEU A 63 7.67 -5.96 5.11
N ALA A 64 7.45 -6.80 4.09
CA ALA A 64 8.32 -6.88 2.91
C ALA A 64 8.33 -5.56 2.12
N VAL A 65 7.14 -4.96 1.89
CA VAL A 65 7.01 -3.65 1.22
C VAL A 65 7.64 -2.55 2.06
N GLY A 66 7.41 -2.54 3.37
CA GLY A 66 8.02 -1.57 4.29
C GLY A 66 9.54 -1.63 4.29
N PHE A 67 10.12 -2.83 4.27
CA PHE A 67 11.56 -3.03 4.15
C PHE A 67 12.08 -2.50 2.81
N PHE A 68 11.39 -2.82 1.70
CA PHE A 68 11.75 -2.34 0.37
C PHE A 68 11.68 -0.81 0.28
N CYS A 69 10.59 -0.20 0.75
CA CYS A 69 10.43 1.26 0.79
C CYS A 69 11.49 1.93 1.68
N SER A 70 11.81 1.33 2.84
CA SER A 70 12.86 1.83 3.74
C SER A 70 14.25 1.81 3.08
N ALA A 71 14.53 0.82 2.23
CA ALA A 71 15.78 0.73 1.49
C ALA A 71 15.88 1.75 0.35
N VAL A 72 14.76 2.07 -0.30
CA VAL A 72 14.70 3.01 -1.43
C VAL A 72 14.58 4.46 -0.95
N TYR A 73 13.68 4.72 0.00
CA TYR A 73 13.47 6.05 0.57
C TYR A 73 14.34 6.26 1.81
N TYR A 74 15.61 6.50 1.61
CA TYR A 74 16.60 6.68 2.69
C TYR A 74 16.19 7.74 3.73
N ARG A 75 15.39 8.73 3.35
CA ARG A 75 14.95 9.83 4.21
C ARG A 75 13.87 9.42 5.23
N SER A 76 13.10 8.37 4.97
CA SER A 76 12.00 7.92 5.85
C SER A 76 12.43 6.90 6.90
N GLY A 77 13.66 6.42 6.84
CA GLY A 77 14.25 5.53 7.82
C GLY A 77 13.49 4.22 8.03
N LEU A 78 13.87 3.51 9.09
CA LEU A 78 13.29 2.22 9.50
C LEU A 78 11.80 2.31 9.95
N MET A 79 11.25 3.53 10.12
CA MET A 79 9.86 3.72 10.56
C MET A 79 8.82 3.22 9.57
N MET A 80 9.16 3.10 8.28
CA MET A 80 8.23 2.56 7.27
C MET A 80 7.89 1.09 7.52
N ILE A 81 8.80 0.30 8.06
CA ILE A 81 8.60 -1.14 8.29
C ILE A 81 7.43 -1.40 9.23
N PRO A 82 7.40 -0.87 10.48
CA PRO A 82 6.27 -1.09 11.38
C PRO A 82 4.97 -0.47 10.86
N VAL A 83 5.03 0.69 10.21
CA VAL A 83 3.83 1.36 9.67
C VAL A 83 3.16 0.50 8.61
N PHE A 84 3.89 0.00 7.61
CA PHE A 84 3.33 -0.88 6.58
C PHE A 84 2.84 -2.21 7.14
N THR A 85 3.52 -2.75 8.17
CA THR A 85 3.07 -3.96 8.86
C THR A 85 1.74 -3.73 9.56
N ILE A 86 1.57 -2.61 10.28
CA ILE A 86 0.32 -2.23 10.95
C ILE A 86 -0.80 -2.04 9.92
N ILE A 87 -0.53 -1.37 8.80
CA ILE A 87 -1.48 -1.21 7.70
C ILE A 87 -1.93 -2.59 7.19
N GLY A 88 -1.01 -3.52 6.96
CA GLY A 88 -1.31 -4.87 6.50
C GLY A 88 -2.16 -5.66 7.50
N VAL A 89 -1.86 -5.59 8.80
CA VAL A 89 -2.66 -6.21 9.86
C VAL A 89 -4.05 -5.59 9.93
N GLY A 90 -4.14 -4.27 10.00
CA GLY A 90 -5.39 -3.53 10.15
C GLY A 90 -6.34 -3.74 8.97
N ALA A 91 -5.86 -3.56 7.75
CA ALA A 91 -6.65 -3.82 6.56
C ALA A 91 -7.09 -5.29 6.46
N GLY A 92 -6.18 -6.22 6.76
CA GLY A 92 -6.50 -7.65 6.75
C GLY A 92 -7.50 -8.09 7.81
N ALA A 93 -7.59 -7.40 8.95
CA ALA A 93 -8.57 -7.68 9.98
C ALA A 93 -10.01 -7.39 9.52
N THR A 94 -10.20 -6.40 8.64
CA THR A 94 -11.51 -6.06 8.07
C THR A 94 -12.02 -7.08 7.03
N ARG A 95 -11.18 -8.01 6.59
CA ARG A 95 -11.53 -9.06 5.62
C ARG A 95 -12.78 -9.86 6.01
N LYS A 96 -12.98 -10.12 7.32
CA LYS A 96 -14.11 -10.89 7.84
C LYS A 96 -15.45 -10.14 7.74
N GLN A 97 -15.41 -8.83 7.60
CA GLN A 97 -16.60 -8.00 7.43
C GLN A 97 -17.09 -8.08 5.97
N LYS A 98 -18.43 -8.08 5.78
CA LYS A 98 -19.05 -8.14 4.43
C LYS A 98 -18.55 -7.03 3.49
N ILE A 99 -18.12 -5.89 4.04
CA ILE A 99 -17.62 -4.72 3.33
C ILE A 99 -16.14 -4.88 2.95
N GLY A 100 -15.38 -5.72 3.65
CA GLY A 100 -13.91 -5.80 3.54
C GLY A 100 -13.37 -6.16 2.15
N ARG A 101 -14.13 -6.90 1.34
CA ARG A 101 -13.72 -7.24 -0.05
C ARG A 101 -14.36 -6.37 -1.13
N SER A 102 -15.12 -5.36 -0.73
CA SER A 102 -15.71 -4.40 -1.65
C SER A 102 -14.74 -3.26 -1.98
N LEU A 103 -15.01 -2.55 -3.06
CA LEU A 103 -14.26 -1.34 -3.42
C LEU A 103 -14.38 -0.27 -2.32
N LEU A 104 -15.54 -0.16 -1.68
CA LEU A 104 -15.76 0.74 -0.55
C LEU A 104 -14.89 0.38 0.67
N GLY A 105 -14.79 -0.93 0.98
CA GLY A 105 -13.89 -1.39 2.06
C GLY A 105 -12.43 -1.08 1.76
N CYS A 106 -12.00 -1.26 0.51
CA CYS A 106 -10.66 -0.89 0.07
C CYS A 106 -10.43 0.63 0.17
N ALA A 107 -11.43 1.45 -0.17
CA ALA A 107 -11.34 2.90 -0.07
C ALA A 107 -11.20 3.37 1.38
N ILE A 108 -12.03 2.84 2.28
CA ILE A 108 -11.98 3.19 3.71
C ILE A 108 -10.64 2.77 4.33
N CYS A 109 -10.20 1.53 4.08
CA CYS A 109 -8.94 1.03 4.60
C CYS A 109 -7.74 1.75 3.95
N GLY A 110 -7.82 2.06 2.65
CA GLY A 110 -6.80 2.81 1.93
C GLY A 110 -6.65 4.25 2.44
N LEU A 111 -7.77 4.93 2.69
CA LEU A 111 -7.78 6.24 3.35
C LEU A 111 -7.12 6.18 4.73
N GLY A 112 -7.50 5.19 5.54
CA GLY A 112 -6.90 4.98 6.86
C GLY A 112 -5.40 4.70 6.79
N ALA A 113 -4.96 3.91 5.81
CA ALA A 113 -3.56 3.59 5.58
C ALA A 113 -2.75 4.83 5.18
N LEU A 114 -3.26 5.62 4.24
CA LEU A 114 -2.64 6.87 3.82
C LEU A 114 -2.59 7.88 4.98
N ALA A 115 -3.71 8.05 5.70
CA ALA A 115 -3.75 8.95 6.86
C ALA A 115 -2.75 8.55 7.96
N LEU A 116 -2.63 7.24 8.24
CA LEU A 116 -1.65 6.73 9.20
C LEU A 116 -0.22 7.04 8.77
N LEU A 117 0.09 6.84 7.50
CA LEU A 117 1.40 7.12 6.94
C LEU A 117 1.73 8.61 7.02
N GLU A 118 0.78 9.48 6.63
CA GLU A 118 0.94 10.93 6.71
C GLU A 118 1.12 11.42 8.16
N LEU A 119 0.37 10.86 9.10
CA LEU A 119 0.56 11.16 10.53
C LEU A 119 1.96 10.79 11.00
N CYS A 120 2.49 9.66 10.56
CA CYS A 120 3.86 9.25 10.88
C CYS A 120 4.90 10.18 10.24
N HIS A 121 4.69 10.61 8.99
CA HIS A 121 5.55 11.59 8.33
C HIS A 121 5.50 12.96 9.01
N MET A 122 4.30 13.43 9.38
CA MET A 122 4.13 14.68 10.11
C MET A 122 4.79 14.63 11.50
N ALA A 123 4.60 13.53 12.23
CA ALA A 123 5.24 13.34 13.55
C ALA A 123 6.76 13.34 13.42
N SER A 124 7.31 12.66 12.43
CA SER A 124 8.74 12.63 12.13
C SER A 124 9.26 14.03 11.76
N GLY A 125 8.54 14.74 10.88
CA GLY A 125 8.88 16.10 10.46
C GLY A 125 8.91 17.10 11.61
N LEU A 126 7.93 17.00 12.52
CA LEU A 126 7.83 17.86 13.69
C LEU A 126 8.93 17.56 14.71
N LEU A 127 9.19 16.28 15.01
CA LEU A 127 10.14 15.85 16.05
C LEU A 127 11.60 16.03 15.63
N PHE A 128 11.92 15.75 14.37
CA PHE A 128 13.32 15.72 13.91
C PHE A 128 13.71 16.94 13.08
N HIS A 129 12.75 17.64 12.45
CA HIS A 129 13.05 18.73 11.52
C HIS A 129 12.44 20.08 11.92
N GLY A 130 11.60 20.11 12.95
CA GLY A 130 10.97 21.36 13.45
C GLY A 130 10.09 22.06 12.38
N THR A 131 9.61 21.34 11.37
CA THR A 131 8.79 21.92 10.30
C THR A 131 7.41 22.28 10.80
N PRO A 132 6.86 23.47 10.46
CA PRO A 132 5.55 23.89 10.91
C PRO A 132 4.44 23.01 10.31
N LEU A 133 3.45 22.67 11.14
CA LEU A 133 2.31 21.82 10.77
C LEU A 133 1.55 22.32 9.53
N SER A 134 1.49 23.63 9.31
CA SER A 134 0.82 24.21 8.15
C SER A 134 1.47 23.81 6.84
N THR A 135 2.79 23.77 6.78
CA THR A 135 3.54 23.36 5.58
C THR A 135 3.37 21.87 5.32
N LEU A 136 3.39 21.05 6.37
CA LEU A 136 3.17 19.58 6.25
C LEU A 136 1.76 19.28 5.74
N ALA A 137 0.72 19.96 6.24
CA ALA A 137 -0.65 19.77 5.81
C ALA A 137 -0.88 20.18 4.33
N GLN A 138 -0.21 21.24 3.87
CA GLN A 138 -0.31 21.68 2.47
C GLN A 138 0.24 20.66 1.48
N VAL A 139 1.18 19.81 1.89
CA VAL A 139 1.74 18.74 1.06
C VAL A 139 0.90 17.46 1.18
N ALA A 140 0.48 17.11 2.39
CA ALA A 140 -0.25 15.88 2.67
C ALA A 140 -1.64 15.84 2.01
N LEU A 141 -2.38 16.95 1.97
CA LEU A 141 -3.73 16.99 1.39
C LEU A 141 -3.77 16.66 -0.11
N PRO A 142 -2.95 17.29 -0.99
CA PRO A 142 -2.93 16.93 -2.41
C PRO A 142 -2.37 15.52 -2.63
N GLU A 143 -1.41 15.05 -1.82
CA GLU A 143 -0.87 13.71 -1.89
C GLU A 143 -1.95 12.64 -1.60
N LEU A 144 -2.74 12.83 -0.56
CA LEU A 144 -3.89 11.97 -0.23
C LEU A 144 -4.92 11.93 -1.36
N ALA A 145 -5.32 13.10 -1.86
CA ALA A 145 -6.32 13.20 -2.92
C ALA A 145 -5.84 12.53 -4.22
N TYR A 146 -4.57 12.72 -4.55
CA TYR A 146 -3.97 12.15 -5.75
C TYR A 146 -3.80 10.63 -5.63
N SER A 147 -3.36 10.14 -4.48
CA SER A 147 -3.22 8.71 -4.20
C SER A 147 -4.57 7.99 -4.26
N LEU A 148 -5.65 8.60 -3.78
CA LEU A 148 -7.00 8.03 -3.84
C LEU A 148 -7.53 7.82 -5.27
N LEU A 149 -7.13 8.66 -6.21
CA LEU A 149 -7.51 8.49 -7.62
C LEU A 149 -6.99 7.15 -8.17
N PHE A 150 -5.81 6.71 -7.72
CA PHE A 150 -5.19 5.45 -8.13
C PHE A 150 -5.70 4.23 -7.36
N LEU A 151 -6.53 4.42 -6.35
CA LEU A 151 -7.10 3.31 -5.58
C LEU A 151 -7.92 2.36 -6.47
N ILE A 152 -8.69 2.90 -7.41
CA ILE A 152 -9.55 2.09 -8.29
C ILE A 152 -8.71 1.16 -9.19
N PRO A 153 -7.74 1.65 -9.98
CA PRO A 153 -6.92 0.78 -10.83
C PRO A 153 -6.07 -0.21 -10.01
N ILE A 154 -5.54 0.19 -8.85
CA ILE A 154 -4.79 -0.71 -7.97
C ILE A 154 -5.69 -1.83 -7.44
N TYR A 155 -6.88 -1.50 -6.95
CA TYR A 155 -7.85 -2.49 -6.48
C TYR A 155 -8.22 -3.49 -7.58
N LEU A 156 -8.51 -3.01 -8.79
CA LEU A 156 -8.86 -3.86 -9.93
C LEU A 156 -7.70 -4.78 -10.33
N LEU A 157 -6.47 -4.27 -10.33
CA LEU A 157 -5.27 -5.04 -10.64
C LEU A 157 -5.05 -6.16 -9.62
N ILE A 158 -5.05 -5.84 -8.33
CA ILE A 158 -4.86 -6.84 -7.26
C ILE A 158 -6.01 -7.85 -7.24
N ARG A 159 -7.26 -7.40 -7.44
CA ARG A 159 -8.42 -8.29 -7.58
C ARG A 159 -8.27 -9.26 -8.75
N THR A 160 -7.75 -8.81 -9.88
CA THR A 160 -7.52 -9.64 -11.07
C THR A 160 -6.44 -10.68 -10.80
N VAL A 161 -5.33 -10.29 -10.19
CA VAL A 161 -4.27 -11.21 -9.75
C VAL A 161 -4.83 -12.26 -8.80
N TYR A 162 -5.57 -11.83 -7.77
CA TYR A 162 -6.19 -12.74 -6.80
C TYR A 162 -7.12 -13.76 -7.46
N ARG A 163 -7.96 -13.32 -8.40
CA ARG A 163 -8.90 -14.21 -9.11
C ARG A 163 -8.19 -15.23 -9.97
N ARG A 164 -7.20 -14.83 -10.77
CA ARG A 164 -6.46 -15.74 -11.66
C ARG A 164 -5.78 -16.85 -10.87
N VAL A 165 -5.06 -16.47 -9.81
CA VAL A 165 -4.33 -17.46 -9.00
C VAL A 165 -5.26 -18.41 -8.26
N ARG A 166 -6.45 -17.95 -7.84
CA ARG A 166 -7.43 -18.82 -7.19
C ARG A 166 -8.01 -19.87 -8.15
N THR A 167 -8.28 -19.48 -9.39
CA THR A 167 -8.81 -20.41 -10.42
C THR A 167 -7.81 -21.51 -10.74
N ASP A 168 -6.50 -21.19 -10.80
CA ASP A 168 -5.44 -22.18 -11.03
C ASP A 168 -5.20 -23.14 -9.86
N THR A 169 -5.76 -22.85 -8.70
CA THR A 169 -5.63 -23.70 -7.49
C THR A 169 -6.81 -24.67 -7.34
N GLU A 170 -7.93 -24.41 -8.03
CA GLU A 170 -9.15 -25.23 -7.98
C GLU A 170 -9.22 -26.26 -9.15
N LEU A 171 -8.25 -26.26 -10.08
CA LEU A 171 -8.04 -27.24 -11.14
C LEU A 171 -6.90 -28.21 -10.77
#